data_3cc09debc482328980c5181c1e29f45e
#
_entry.id   3cc09debc482328980c5181c1e29f45e
#
_cell.length_a   1.000
_cell.length_b   1.000
_cell.length_c   1.000
_cell.angle_alpha   90.00
_cell.angle_beta   90.00
_cell.angle_gamma   90.00
#
_symmetry.space_group_name_H-M   'P 1'
#
loop_
_entity.id
_entity.type
_entity.pdbx_description
1 polymer ?
#
loop_
_entity_poly.entity_id
_entity_poly.type
_entity_poly.pdbx_seq_one_letter_code
_entity_poly.pdbx_strand_id
1 'polypeptide(L)'
;EISDTVDRATQLANQMLALAKVEQLRQQSAPPPNRFDDILRAVALDLSPLIAQRDLDFGIHTEPTTVAAHEWMLRELARNLLHNAIRHAPQGSDLAVDLRCADHQAVLCISDHGSGVDDELAARLFQPFSAGDVRTGSGLGLAICHEIVQALGGRIALTNRMKSGRVAGLDAVVHLPLPPPTDGSLNTAATAQSSP
;
A
#
# COMPACT_ATOMS: atom_id res chain seq x y z
N GLU A 1 -9.93 -10.79 -28.53
CA GLU A 1 -11.03 -9.83 -28.21
C GLU A 1 -12.04 -10.35 -27.18
N ILE A 2 -12.65 -11.56 -27.37
CA ILE A 2 -13.61 -12.11 -26.39
C ILE A 2 -12.91 -12.43 -25.06
N SER A 3 -11.73 -13.05 -25.09
CA SER A 3 -10.90 -13.36 -23.91
C SER A 3 -10.56 -12.09 -23.14
N ASP A 4 -10.12 -11.04 -23.80
CA ASP A 4 -9.75 -9.76 -23.17
C ASP A 4 -10.96 -9.10 -22.48
N THR A 5 -12.14 -9.25 -23.04
CA THR A 5 -13.38 -8.71 -22.45
C THR A 5 -13.78 -9.49 -21.21
N VAL A 6 -13.65 -10.82 -21.22
CA VAL A 6 -13.94 -11.69 -20.07
C VAL A 6 -12.95 -11.43 -18.94
N ASP A 7 -11.66 -11.30 -19.26
CA ASP A 7 -10.61 -11.02 -18.28
C ASP A 7 -10.85 -9.67 -17.59
N ARG A 8 -11.23 -8.65 -18.35
CA ARG A 8 -11.59 -7.32 -17.81
C ARG A 8 -12.84 -7.38 -16.92
N ALA A 9 -13.88 -8.08 -17.35
CA ALA A 9 -15.09 -8.22 -16.55
C ALA A 9 -14.81 -8.94 -15.22
N THR A 10 -13.99 -9.99 -15.26
CA THR A 10 -13.56 -10.73 -14.08
C THR A 10 -12.72 -9.84 -13.14
N GLN A 11 -11.81 -9.04 -13.68
CA GLN A 11 -11.03 -8.10 -12.91
C GLN A 11 -11.89 -7.04 -12.22
N LEU A 12 -12.86 -6.47 -12.94
CA LEU A 12 -13.82 -5.52 -12.40
C LEU A 12 -14.66 -6.12 -11.27
N ALA A 13 -15.18 -7.33 -11.47
CA ALA A 13 -15.95 -8.04 -10.44
C ALA A 13 -15.13 -8.29 -9.18
N ASN A 14 -13.88 -8.76 -9.32
CA ASN A 14 -12.98 -8.99 -8.18
C ASN A 14 -12.68 -7.70 -7.41
N GLN A 15 -12.54 -6.58 -8.11
CA GLN A 15 -12.28 -5.28 -7.47
C GLN A 15 -13.53 -4.72 -6.77
N MET A 16 -14.72 -4.93 -7.32
CA MET A 16 -15.97 -4.59 -6.63
C MET A 16 -16.17 -5.44 -5.36
N LEU A 17 -15.82 -6.73 -5.42
CA LEU A 17 -15.83 -7.63 -4.25
C LEU A 17 -14.80 -7.16 -3.21
N ALA A 18 -13.63 -6.65 -3.63
CA ALA A 18 -12.63 -6.11 -2.72
C ALA A 18 -13.16 -4.87 -1.98
N LEU A 19 -13.81 -3.93 -2.66
CA LEU A 19 -14.44 -2.77 -2.01
C LEU A 19 -15.52 -3.18 -1.00
N ALA A 20 -16.39 -4.13 -1.36
CA ALA A 20 -17.40 -4.66 -0.44
C ALA A 20 -16.77 -5.34 0.79
N LYS A 21 -15.66 -6.04 0.61
CA LYS A 21 -14.92 -6.67 1.70
C LYS A 21 -14.26 -5.65 2.63
N VAL A 22 -13.71 -4.55 2.10
CA VAL A 22 -13.19 -3.45 2.92
C VAL A 22 -14.28 -2.91 3.84
N GLU A 23 -15.47 -2.64 3.29
CA GLU A 23 -16.60 -2.13 4.10
C GLU A 23 -17.06 -3.14 5.15
N GLN A 24 -17.12 -4.43 4.82
CA GLN A 24 -17.43 -5.48 5.77
C GLN A 24 -16.41 -5.54 6.93
N LEU A 25 -15.10 -5.48 6.61
CA LEU A 25 -14.04 -5.54 7.61
C LEU A 25 -13.96 -4.26 8.46
N ARG A 26 -14.32 -3.11 7.89
CA ARG A 26 -14.41 -1.84 8.61
C ARG A 26 -15.44 -1.88 9.74
N GLN A 27 -16.50 -2.63 9.58
CA GLN A 27 -17.57 -2.77 10.60
C GLN A 27 -17.20 -3.76 11.71
N GLN A 28 -16.13 -4.54 11.54
CA GLN A 28 -15.66 -5.46 12.59
C GLN A 28 -14.86 -4.71 13.64
N SER A 29 -15.13 -5.04 14.91
CA SER A 29 -14.42 -4.43 16.03
C SER A 29 -12.99 -4.95 16.15
N ALA A 30 -12.03 -4.06 16.47
CA ALA A 30 -10.66 -4.35 16.85
C ALA A 30 -9.93 -5.33 15.90
N PRO A 31 -9.39 -4.84 14.78
CA PRO A 31 -8.59 -5.67 13.88
C PRO A 31 -7.34 -6.18 14.59
N PRO A 32 -6.89 -7.42 14.31
CA PRO A 32 -5.70 -7.99 14.94
C PRO A 32 -4.45 -7.21 14.50
N PRO A 33 -3.42 -7.15 15.36
CA PRO A 33 -2.12 -6.61 14.95
C PRO A 33 -1.45 -7.58 13.98
N ASN A 34 -0.98 -7.04 12.85
CA ASN A 34 -0.24 -7.79 11.83
C ASN A 34 1.07 -7.10 11.46
N ARG A 35 2.11 -7.89 11.16
CA ARG A 35 3.43 -7.42 10.71
C ARG A 35 3.35 -6.95 9.27
N PHE A 36 3.28 -5.64 9.07
CA PHE A 36 3.15 -5.06 7.75
C PHE A 36 4.44 -5.21 6.91
N ASP A 37 5.60 -5.14 7.54
CA ASP A 37 6.89 -5.39 6.89
C ASP A 37 6.99 -6.81 6.29
N ASP A 38 6.53 -7.84 6.99
CA ASP A 38 6.54 -9.22 6.50
C ASP A 38 5.54 -9.40 5.34
N ILE A 39 4.35 -8.81 5.45
CA ILE A 39 3.33 -8.84 4.40
C ILE A 39 3.84 -8.14 3.14
N LEU A 40 4.48 -6.98 3.29
CA LEU A 40 5.01 -6.19 2.18
C LEU A 40 6.09 -6.95 1.42
N ARG A 41 7.03 -7.62 2.13
CA ARG A 41 8.05 -8.48 1.52
C ARG A 41 7.44 -9.67 0.80
N ALA A 42 6.43 -10.32 1.40
CA ALA A 42 5.74 -11.43 0.75
C ALA A 42 5.05 -11.01 -0.55
N VAL A 43 4.37 -9.86 -0.56
CA VAL A 43 3.74 -9.31 -1.76
C VAL A 43 4.78 -8.94 -2.83
N ALA A 44 5.91 -8.34 -2.44
CA ALA A 44 7.00 -8.03 -3.37
C ALA A 44 7.56 -9.31 -4.02
N LEU A 45 7.69 -10.39 -3.24
CA LEU A 45 8.11 -11.69 -3.75
C LEU A 45 7.09 -12.28 -4.74
N ASP A 46 5.79 -12.19 -4.44
CA ASP A 46 4.71 -12.62 -5.34
C ASP A 46 4.74 -11.87 -6.67
N LEU A 47 5.15 -10.60 -6.67
CA LEU A 47 5.23 -9.74 -7.86
C LEU A 47 6.60 -9.78 -8.55
N SER A 48 7.57 -10.54 -8.04
CA SER A 48 8.92 -10.64 -8.62
C SER A 48 8.96 -11.03 -10.09
N PRO A 49 8.08 -11.90 -10.63
CA PRO A 49 8.05 -12.19 -12.07
C PRO A 49 7.71 -10.94 -12.92
N LEU A 50 6.80 -10.08 -12.43
CA LEU A 50 6.44 -8.83 -13.13
C LEU A 50 7.58 -7.80 -13.07
N ILE A 51 8.27 -7.72 -11.94
CA ILE A 51 9.45 -6.87 -11.74
C ILE A 51 10.54 -7.29 -12.72
N ALA A 52 10.84 -8.59 -12.80
CA ALA A 52 11.82 -9.15 -13.71
C ALA A 52 11.43 -8.95 -15.20
N GLN A 53 10.16 -9.14 -15.55
CA GLN A 53 9.65 -8.92 -16.91
C GLN A 53 9.84 -7.48 -17.39
N ARG A 54 9.79 -6.52 -16.46
CA ARG A 54 9.99 -5.09 -16.72
C ARG A 54 11.45 -4.65 -16.55
N ASP A 55 12.34 -5.59 -16.21
CA ASP A 55 13.78 -5.33 -15.99
C ASP A 55 14.02 -4.19 -14.97
N LEU A 56 13.18 -4.13 -13.92
CA LEU A 56 13.26 -3.06 -12.92
C LEU A 56 14.37 -3.36 -11.91
N ASP A 57 15.17 -2.33 -11.57
CA ASP A 57 16.06 -2.37 -10.41
C ASP A 57 15.24 -2.13 -9.14
N PHE A 58 14.87 -3.25 -8.48
CA PHE A 58 13.95 -3.23 -7.35
C PHE A 58 14.68 -3.23 -6.02
N GLY A 59 14.46 -2.18 -5.23
CA GLY A 59 14.92 -2.06 -3.86
C GLY A 59 13.78 -2.04 -2.85
N ILE A 60 13.91 -2.81 -1.75
CA ILE A 60 12.96 -2.78 -0.64
C ILE A 60 13.70 -2.63 0.69
N HIS A 61 13.36 -1.58 1.43
CA HIS A 61 13.81 -1.34 2.80
C HIS A 61 12.61 -1.30 3.73
N THR A 62 12.66 -2.06 4.82
CA THR A 62 11.56 -2.11 5.79
C THR A 62 12.08 -2.16 7.21
N GLU A 63 11.51 -1.36 8.09
CA GLU A 63 11.63 -1.48 9.53
C GLU A 63 10.55 -2.43 10.07
N PRO A 64 10.82 -3.15 11.19
CA PRO A 64 9.79 -3.94 11.87
C PRO A 64 8.58 -3.09 12.22
N THR A 65 7.46 -3.35 11.58
CA THR A 65 6.26 -2.49 11.67
C THR A 65 5.01 -3.33 11.89
N THR A 66 4.32 -3.10 13.01
CA THR A 66 3.05 -3.76 13.32
C THR A 66 1.91 -2.75 13.23
N VAL A 67 0.87 -3.11 12.46
CA VAL A 67 -0.32 -2.28 12.25
C VAL A 67 -1.56 -3.05 12.71
N ALA A 68 -2.48 -2.38 13.41
CA ALA A 68 -3.77 -2.96 13.77
C ALA A 68 -4.70 -2.95 12.54
N ALA A 69 -4.62 -4.01 11.74
CA ALA A 69 -5.36 -4.17 10.49
C ALA A 69 -5.49 -5.65 10.14
N HIS A 70 -6.55 -6.03 9.45
CA HIS A 70 -6.65 -7.37 8.88
C HIS A 70 -5.54 -7.61 7.84
N GLU A 71 -4.91 -8.78 7.88
CA GLU A 71 -3.84 -9.15 6.96
C GLU A 71 -4.26 -8.93 5.49
N TRP A 72 -5.49 -9.30 5.17
CA TRP A 72 -6.02 -9.13 3.82
C TRP A 72 -5.99 -7.66 3.35
N MET A 73 -6.32 -6.69 4.23
CA MET A 73 -6.28 -5.27 3.90
C MET A 73 -4.86 -4.79 3.60
N LEU A 74 -3.90 -5.17 4.44
CA LEU A 74 -2.49 -4.80 4.25
C LEU A 74 -1.90 -5.43 2.98
N ARG A 75 -2.26 -6.69 2.71
CA ARG A 75 -1.84 -7.40 1.48
C ARG A 75 -2.42 -6.76 0.23
N GLU A 76 -3.70 -6.42 0.25
CA GLU A 76 -4.40 -5.79 -0.88
C GLU A 76 -3.86 -4.38 -1.15
N LEU A 77 -3.62 -3.58 -0.10
CA LEU A 77 -2.99 -2.27 -0.19
C LEU A 77 -1.61 -2.37 -0.84
N ALA A 78 -0.73 -3.22 -0.31
CA ALA A 78 0.61 -3.42 -0.84
C ALA A 78 0.60 -3.90 -2.29
N ARG A 79 -0.25 -4.87 -2.62
CA ARG A 79 -0.38 -5.42 -3.98
C ARG A 79 -0.81 -4.37 -4.99
N ASN A 80 -1.87 -3.60 -4.69
CA ASN A 80 -2.37 -2.58 -5.62
C ASN A 80 -1.35 -1.46 -5.85
N LEU A 81 -0.68 -0.99 -4.79
CA LEU A 81 0.33 0.07 -4.92
C LEU A 81 1.57 -0.41 -5.69
N LEU A 82 2.11 -1.59 -5.35
CA LEU A 82 3.26 -2.16 -6.04
C LEU A 82 2.94 -2.48 -7.50
N HIS A 83 1.79 -3.10 -7.77
CA HIS A 83 1.38 -3.41 -9.14
C HIS A 83 1.22 -2.14 -9.98
N ASN A 84 0.67 -1.07 -9.39
CA ASN A 84 0.55 0.23 -10.05
C ASN A 84 1.94 0.81 -10.38
N ALA A 85 2.86 0.81 -9.42
CA ALA A 85 4.22 1.32 -9.62
C ALA A 85 4.99 0.50 -10.67
N ILE A 86 4.97 -0.84 -10.63
CA ILE A 86 5.59 -1.72 -11.63
C ILE A 86 5.05 -1.42 -13.04
N ARG A 87 3.74 -1.21 -13.14
CA ARG A 87 3.08 -0.96 -14.42
C ARG A 87 3.49 0.36 -15.06
N HIS A 88 3.63 1.42 -14.27
CA HIS A 88 3.92 2.78 -14.74
C HIS A 88 5.42 3.09 -14.77
N ALA A 89 6.26 2.31 -14.10
CA ALA A 89 7.70 2.45 -14.18
C ALA A 89 8.21 2.20 -15.62
N PRO A 90 9.10 3.03 -16.15
CA PRO A 90 9.80 2.74 -17.41
C PRO A 90 10.58 1.43 -17.28
N GLN A 91 10.68 0.69 -18.39
CA GLN A 91 11.51 -0.53 -18.40
C GLN A 91 12.95 -0.19 -18.06
N GLY A 92 13.59 -1.02 -17.23
CA GLY A 92 14.97 -0.82 -16.81
C GLY A 92 15.19 0.32 -15.80
N SER A 93 14.11 0.90 -15.25
CA SER A 93 14.23 1.96 -14.23
C SER A 93 14.23 1.40 -12.82
N ASP A 94 14.58 2.27 -11.85
CA ASP A 94 14.55 1.93 -10.44
C ASP A 94 13.11 1.94 -9.91
N LEU A 95 12.80 1.00 -9.01
CA LEU A 95 11.58 0.94 -8.23
C LEU A 95 11.95 0.71 -6.76
N ALA A 96 11.67 1.67 -5.92
CA ALA A 96 12.03 1.62 -4.50
C ALA A 96 10.79 1.53 -3.60
N VAL A 97 10.91 0.73 -2.54
CA VAL A 97 9.92 0.58 -1.49
C VAL A 97 10.58 0.84 -0.15
N ASP A 98 10.04 1.78 0.62
CA ASP A 98 10.50 2.13 1.96
C ASP A 98 9.33 2.06 2.95
N LEU A 99 9.49 1.27 4.02
CA LEU A 99 8.55 1.21 5.14
C LEU A 99 9.29 1.54 6.43
N ARG A 100 8.87 2.60 7.09
CA ARG A 100 9.47 3.06 8.34
C ARG A 100 8.42 3.46 9.36
N CYS A 101 8.85 3.55 10.63
CA CYS A 101 8.04 4.09 11.72
C CYS A 101 8.46 5.52 11.99
N ALA A 102 7.54 6.48 11.88
CA ALA A 102 7.77 7.88 12.20
C ALA A 102 6.52 8.50 12.83
N ASP A 103 6.69 9.31 13.86
CA ASP A 103 5.60 10.07 14.51
C ASP A 103 4.38 9.20 14.89
N HIS A 104 4.63 8.02 15.45
CA HIS A 104 3.59 7.03 15.79
C HIS A 104 2.77 6.54 14.58
N GLN A 105 3.33 6.60 13.39
CA GLN A 105 2.74 6.11 12.16
C GLN A 105 3.67 5.14 11.45
N ALA A 106 3.10 4.16 10.77
CA ALA A 106 3.77 3.43 9.71
C ALA A 106 3.71 4.29 8.44
N VAL A 107 4.87 4.59 7.87
CA VAL A 107 4.98 5.37 6.62
C VAL A 107 5.53 4.45 5.54
N LEU A 108 4.68 4.10 4.58
CA LEU A 108 5.06 3.36 3.38
C LEU A 108 5.23 4.35 2.23
N CYS A 109 6.38 4.33 1.58
CA CYS A 109 6.65 5.07 0.35
C CYS A 109 7.03 4.10 -0.77
N ILE A 110 6.32 4.16 -1.90
CA ILE A 110 6.67 3.43 -3.12
C ILE A 110 6.99 4.45 -4.19
N SER A 111 8.22 4.40 -4.70
CA SER A 111 8.80 5.38 -5.60
C SER A 111 9.12 4.75 -6.95
N ASP A 112 8.50 5.22 -8.02
CA ASP A 112 8.80 4.85 -9.39
C ASP A 112 9.41 6.02 -10.19
N HIS A 113 9.87 5.75 -11.40
CA HIS A 113 10.41 6.74 -12.34
C HIS A 113 9.48 7.00 -13.53
N GLY A 114 8.17 6.79 -13.34
CA GLY A 114 7.16 7.05 -14.36
C GLY A 114 6.97 8.53 -14.68
N SER A 115 6.02 8.80 -15.57
CA SER A 115 5.69 10.17 -16.00
C SER A 115 5.04 11.03 -14.94
N GLY A 116 4.73 10.46 -13.75
CA GLY A 116 3.96 11.13 -12.73
C GLY A 116 2.48 11.26 -13.08
N VAL A 117 1.80 12.12 -12.35
CA VAL A 117 0.38 12.45 -12.55
C VAL A 117 0.21 13.97 -12.49
N ASP A 118 -0.73 14.53 -13.26
CA ASP A 118 -1.08 15.93 -13.05
C ASP A 118 -1.95 16.09 -11.78
N ASP A 119 -1.99 17.29 -11.23
CA ASP A 119 -2.63 17.56 -9.94
C ASP A 119 -4.16 17.32 -9.99
N GLU A 120 -4.81 17.63 -11.12
CA GLU A 120 -6.25 17.39 -11.29
C GLU A 120 -6.55 15.89 -11.34
N LEU A 121 -5.71 15.13 -12.03
CA LEU A 121 -5.82 13.68 -12.12
C LEU A 121 -5.50 13.02 -10.77
N ALA A 122 -4.48 13.47 -10.05
CA ALA A 122 -4.10 12.93 -8.75
C ALA A 122 -5.27 12.92 -7.76
N ALA A 123 -6.03 14.01 -7.69
CA ALA A 123 -7.22 14.11 -6.82
C ALA A 123 -8.34 13.14 -7.22
N ARG A 124 -8.42 12.79 -8.51
CA ARG A 124 -9.46 11.90 -9.06
C ARG A 124 -9.09 10.43 -9.02
N LEU A 125 -7.80 10.10 -9.02
CA LEU A 125 -7.31 8.71 -9.10
C LEU A 125 -7.77 7.82 -7.93
N PHE A 126 -8.14 8.41 -6.81
CA PHE A 126 -8.72 7.71 -5.68
C PHE A 126 -10.23 7.47 -5.78
N GLN A 127 -10.90 8.04 -6.79
CA GLN A 127 -12.30 7.78 -7.04
C GLN A 127 -12.47 6.52 -7.91
N PRO A 128 -13.48 5.69 -7.65
CA PRO A 128 -13.76 4.54 -8.50
C PRO A 128 -13.98 4.98 -9.96
N PHE A 129 -13.43 4.21 -10.90
CA PHE A 129 -13.59 4.42 -12.35
C PHE A 129 -13.04 5.76 -12.91
N SER A 130 -12.17 6.42 -12.16
CA SER A 130 -11.65 7.76 -12.52
C SER A 130 -10.55 7.74 -13.59
N ALA A 131 -9.89 6.63 -13.83
CA ALA A 131 -8.93 6.47 -14.92
C ALA A 131 -9.70 6.40 -16.24
N GLY A 132 -9.79 7.53 -16.95
CA GLY A 132 -10.58 7.68 -18.18
C GLY A 132 -10.09 6.87 -19.39
N ASP A 133 -9.02 6.10 -19.29
CA ASP A 133 -8.55 5.22 -20.35
C ASP A 133 -8.62 3.75 -19.92
N VAL A 134 -9.65 3.09 -20.45
CA VAL A 134 -9.93 1.65 -20.25
C VAL A 134 -8.75 0.77 -20.71
N ARG A 135 -7.80 1.31 -21.48
CA ARG A 135 -6.59 0.60 -21.93
C ARG A 135 -5.53 0.46 -20.82
N THR A 136 -5.59 1.30 -19.77
CA THR A 136 -4.55 1.37 -18.75
C THR A 136 -4.90 0.71 -17.42
N GLY A 137 -6.03 0.04 -17.29
CA GLY A 137 -6.49 -0.66 -16.09
C GLY A 137 -7.89 -0.23 -15.68
N SER A 138 -8.48 -0.95 -14.72
CA SER A 138 -9.87 -0.72 -14.29
C SER A 138 -10.12 0.60 -13.56
N GLY A 139 -9.06 1.33 -13.17
CA GLY A 139 -9.18 2.55 -12.37
C GLY A 139 -9.66 2.33 -10.93
N LEU A 140 -9.73 1.07 -10.47
CA LEU A 140 -10.22 0.72 -9.14
C LEU A 140 -9.12 0.44 -8.12
N GLY A 141 -7.89 0.12 -8.55
CA GLY A 141 -6.79 -0.24 -7.64
C GLY A 141 -6.47 0.84 -6.61
N LEU A 142 -6.34 2.09 -7.04
CA LEU A 142 -6.09 3.22 -6.14
C LEU A 142 -7.32 3.60 -5.31
N ALA A 143 -8.53 3.41 -5.83
CA ALA A 143 -9.76 3.57 -5.05
C ALA A 143 -9.82 2.54 -3.90
N ILE A 144 -9.46 1.27 -4.16
CA ILE A 144 -9.35 0.24 -3.12
C ILE A 144 -8.30 0.64 -2.07
N CYS A 145 -7.13 1.12 -2.50
CA CYS A 145 -6.11 1.62 -1.57
C CYS A 145 -6.64 2.75 -0.69
N HIS A 146 -7.36 3.70 -1.27
CA HIS A 146 -7.96 4.81 -0.54
C HIS A 146 -8.97 4.32 0.51
N GLU A 147 -9.90 3.44 0.13
CA GLU A 147 -10.89 2.89 1.05
C GLU A 147 -10.25 2.09 2.20
N ILE A 148 -9.22 1.27 1.91
CA ILE A 148 -8.47 0.56 2.95
C ILE A 148 -7.81 1.56 3.92
N VAL A 149 -7.10 2.54 3.39
CA VAL A 149 -6.37 3.52 4.20
C VAL A 149 -7.34 4.35 5.06
N GLN A 150 -8.49 4.76 4.51
CA GLN A 150 -9.54 5.44 5.26
C GLN A 150 -10.14 4.54 6.36
N ALA A 151 -10.40 3.28 6.05
CA ALA A 151 -10.91 2.30 7.05
C ALA A 151 -9.94 2.10 8.21
N LEU A 152 -8.64 2.24 7.97
CA LEU A 152 -7.57 2.14 8.97
C LEU A 152 -7.25 3.47 9.67
N GLY A 153 -7.97 4.56 9.38
CA GLY A 153 -7.72 5.88 9.96
C GLY A 153 -6.43 6.55 9.48
N GLY A 154 -5.93 6.15 8.32
CA GLY A 154 -4.70 6.65 7.71
C GLY A 154 -4.93 7.71 6.63
N ARG A 155 -3.88 8.01 5.89
CA ARG A 155 -3.92 8.89 4.72
C ARG A 155 -3.02 8.34 3.61
N ILE A 156 -3.40 8.58 2.36
CA ILE A 156 -2.65 8.23 1.16
C ILE A 156 -2.52 9.45 0.26
N ALA A 157 -1.35 9.64 -0.34
CA ALA A 157 -1.08 10.71 -1.30
C ALA A 157 -0.20 10.21 -2.44
N LEU A 158 -0.37 10.80 -3.62
CA LEU A 158 0.49 10.66 -4.77
C LEU A 158 1.22 11.99 -4.98
N THR A 159 2.54 11.95 -5.03
CA THR A 159 3.37 13.16 -5.14
C THR A 159 4.38 12.99 -6.27
N ASN A 160 4.39 13.91 -7.22
CA ASN A 160 5.41 13.93 -8.26
C ASN A 160 6.78 14.30 -7.67
N ARG A 161 7.79 13.48 -7.97
CA ARG A 161 9.17 13.88 -7.74
C ARG A 161 9.65 14.77 -8.85
N MET A 162 10.22 15.91 -8.48
CA MET A 162 10.75 16.89 -9.43
C MET A 162 12.28 16.83 -9.46
N LYS A 163 12.86 16.83 -10.68
CA LYS A 163 14.30 16.96 -10.90
C LYS A 163 14.54 17.99 -12.00
N SER A 164 15.25 19.04 -11.69
CA SER A 164 15.56 20.12 -12.65
C SER A 164 14.31 20.71 -13.34
N GLY A 165 13.22 20.90 -12.57
CA GLY A 165 11.97 21.48 -13.06
C GLY A 165 11.08 20.54 -13.91
N ARG A 166 11.44 19.25 -13.99
CA ARG A 166 10.65 18.22 -14.71
C ARG A 166 10.25 17.10 -13.76
N VAL A 167 9.11 16.45 -14.05
CA VAL A 167 8.70 15.25 -13.33
C VAL A 167 9.71 14.13 -13.60
N ALA A 168 10.25 13.55 -12.53
CA ALA A 168 11.24 12.48 -12.56
C ALA A 168 10.71 11.16 -11.96
N GLY A 169 9.45 11.11 -11.59
CA GLY A 169 8.81 9.95 -11.02
C GLY A 169 7.63 10.30 -10.13
N LEU A 170 7.03 9.26 -9.55
CA LEU A 170 5.89 9.36 -8.64
C LEU A 170 6.21 8.66 -7.32
N ASP A 171 5.83 9.28 -6.22
CA ASP A 171 5.83 8.68 -4.88
C ASP A 171 4.39 8.45 -4.43
N ALA A 172 4.05 7.18 -4.17
CA ALA A 172 2.84 6.82 -3.46
C ALA A 172 3.16 6.70 -1.98
N VAL A 173 2.61 7.58 -1.15
CA VAL A 173 2.90 7.67 0.28
C VAL A 173 1.67 7.34 1.09
N VAL A 174 1.78 6.35 1.98
CA VAL A 174 0.72 5.92 2.89
C VAL A 174 1.18 6.11 4.32
N HIS A 175 0.32 6.69 5.14
CA HIS A 175 0.50 6.80 6.58
C HIS A 175 -0.61 6.02 7.28
N LEU A 176 -0.25 5.06 8.13
CA LEU A 176 -1.19 4.31 8.94
C LEU A 176 -0.87 4.52 10.43
N PRO A 177 -1.87 4.71 11.31
CA PRO A 177 -1.63 4.82 12.73
C PRO A 177 -1.05 3.51 13.28
N LEU A 178 -0.03 3.61 14.13
CA LEU A 178 0.47 2.46 14.88
C LEU A 178 -0.40 2.23 16.13
N PRO A 179 -0.58 0.98 16.55
CA PRO A 179 -1.22 0.71 17.83
C PRO A 179 -0.42 1.37 18.97
N PRO A 180 -1.09 1.81 20.05
CA PRO A 180 -0.38 2.32 21.21
C PRO A 180 0.60 1.25 21.71
N PRO A 181 1.78 1.67 22.25
CA PRO A 181 2.71 0.73 22.83
C PRO A 181 1.99 -0.11 23.88
N THR A 182 2.01 -1.42 23.72
CA THR A 182 1.53 -2.34 24.76
C THR A 182 2.47 -2.20 25.94
N ASP A 183 2.00 -1.63 27.05
CA ASP A 183 2.69 -1.59 28.33
C ASP A 183 2.94 -3.02 28.84
N GLY A 184 3.95 -3.67 28.28
CA GLY A 184 4.39 -5.03 28.61
C GLY A 184 5.66 -5.06 29.48
N SER A 185 6.01 -3.98 30.18
CA SER A 185 7.23 -3.96 31.03
C SER A 185 7.12 -3.16 32.33
N LEU A 186 6.00 -3.23 33.02
CA LEU A 186 5.90 -2.74 34.39
C LEU A 186 5.31 -3.82 35.30
N ASN A 187 5.99 -4.96 35.48
CA ASN A 187 5.79 -5.78 36.65
C ASN A 187 6.89 -6.85 36.89
N THR A 188 8.13 -6.40 37.09
CA THR A 188 9.17 -7.29 37.67
C THR A 188 10.15 -6.49 38.56
N ALA A 189 9.64 -5.69 39.49
CA ALA A 189 10.52 -5.13 40.52
C ALA A 189 9.72 -4.72 41.77
N ALA A 190 8.96 -5.63 42.37
CA ALA A 190 8.42 -5.41 43.69
C ALA A 190 8.08 -6.74 44.40
N THR A 191 9.07 -7.61 44.60
CA THR A 191 8.95 -8.66 45.64
C THR A 191 10.34 -9.19 46.01
N ALA A 192 11.10 -8.37 46.70
CA ALA A 192 12.26 -8.84 47.48
C ALA A 192 12.62 -7.81 48.53
N GLN A 193 11.83 -7.73 49.61
CA GLN A 193 12.31 -7.27 50.91
C GLN A 193 11.16 -7.35 51.91
N SER A 194 11.10 -8.47 52.63
CA SER A 194 10.80 -8.50 54.06
C SER A 194 10.74 -9.96 54.55
N SER A 195 11.76 -10.34 55.20
CA SER A 195 11.65 -11.32 56.28
C SER A 195 12.72 -11.03 57.33
N PRO A 196 12.34 -11.13 58.59
CA PRO A 196 13.14 -10.70 59.74
C PRO A 196 14.28 -11.63 60.05
#